data_d545aaf98a472857baf8b4ee3bd820bc
#
_entry.id   d545aaf98a472857baf8b4ee3bd820bc
#
_cell.length_a   1.000
_cell.length_b   1.000
_cell.length_c   1.000
_cell.angle_alpha   90.00
_cell.angle_beta   90.00
_cell.angle_gamma   90.00
#
_symmetry.space_group_name_H-M   'P 1'
#
loop_
_entity.id
_entity.type
_entity.pdbx_description
1 polymer ?
#
loop_
_entity_poly.entity_id
_entity_poly.type
_entity_poly.pdbx_seq_one_letter_code
_entity_poly.pdbx_strand_id
1 'polypeptide(L)'
;MTDTDAAAEAGVSEAGWFERLPQDEPEYSAAVRDRIATGRSPIPRSWPELAVESKFAGSTADYYDRLHAATTAVTRKTVRERERADDAQLIHAVRAMDDCERTANELAERAAEWAGSLFDETKPGIEGARAVAEREPENDVERRAVSLATRVVDLAEERDELAETIDRLAPAVAPNLAEMAGPELAARLIALAGGLESLAKKPSGTVQVLGAEDALFAHLSGRAPSPKHGIIYVHEYVRNTRPEDRGSASRALAGKLTLAARVDHYSGERRETLHEELRERMATIRARGSADDEADGNEEGTDE
;
A
#
# COMPACT_ATOMS: atom_id res chain seq x y z
N MET A 1 38.87 -11.41 27.34
CA MET A 1 37.69 -10.69 26.87
C MET A 1 36.56 -11.13 27.78
N THR A 2 36.08 -10.23 28.59
CA THR A 2 35.04 -10.53 29.58
C THR A 2 33.67 -10.45 28.92
N ASP A 3 32.70 -11.26 29.39
CA ASP A 3 31.30 -11.28 28.87
C ASP A 3 30.63 -9.91 28.75
N THR A 4 31.16 -8.89 29.39
CA THR A 4 30.71 -7.49 29.33
C THR A 4 30.97 -6.82 27.97
N ASP A 5 32.05 -7.18 27.26
CA ASP A 5 32.37 -6.60 25.94
C ASP A 5 31.47 -7.16 24.83
N ALA A 6 31.08 -8.44 24.90
CA ALA A 6 30.18 -9.06 23.95
C ALA A 6 28.72 -8.55 24.10
N ALA A 7 28.32 -8.16 25.31
CA ALA A 7 27.01 -7.60 25.58
C ALA A 7 26.85 -6.15 25.04
N ALA A 8 27.93 -5.39 25.00
CA ALA A 8 27.92 -4.03 24.44
C ALA A 8 27.71 -4.00 22.92
N GLU A 9 28.23 -4.98 22.19
CA GLU A 9 28.04 -5.12 20.73
C GLU A 9 26.61 -5.56 20.35
N ALA A 10 25.87 -6.22 21.27
CA ALA A 10 24.51 -6.71 21.02
C ALA A 10 23.39 -5.78 21.52
N GLY A 11 23.72 -4.59 22.03
CA GLY A 11 22.73 -3.69 22.67
C GLY A 11 22.16 -4.24 23.99
N VAL A 12 22.81 -5.27 24.56
CA VAL A 12 22.43 -5.91 25.81
C VAL A 12 23.05 -5.14 26.97
N SER A 13 22.24 -4.53 27.84
CA SER A 13 22.70 -3.77 28.99
C SER A 13 22.24 -4.44 30.29
N GLU A 14 23.14 -4.53 31.28
CA GLU A 14 22.78 -4.91 32.64
C GLU A 14 22.13 -3.75 33.40
N ALA A 15 22.30 -2.52 32.92
CA ALA A 15 21.73 -1.31 33.49
C ALA A 15 20.26 -1.12 33.09
N GLY A 16 19.45 -0.64 34.03
CA GLY A 16 18.05 -0.27 33.71
C GLY A 16 17.98 0.89 32.72
N TRP A 17 16.88 0.96 31.97
CA TRP A 17 16.63 2.05 31.01
C TRP A 17 16.70 3.43 31.64
N PHE A 18 16.53 3.53 32.95
CA PHE A 18 16.53 4.74 33.76
C PHE A 18 17.90 5.12 34.33
N GLU A 19 18.92 4.27 34.21
CA GLU A 19 20.23 4.55 34.79
C GLU A 19 21.05 5.52 33.93
N ARG A 20 21.81 6.41 34.61
CA ARG A 20 22.74 7.37 33.95
C ARG A 20 22.09 8.18 32.82
N LEU A 21 20.85 8.61 33.03
CA LEU A 21 20.18 9.52 32.09
C LEU A 21 20.80 10.92 32.18
N PRO A 22 20.89 11.67 31.07
CA PRO A 22 21.22 13.09 31.09
C PRO A 22 20.23 13.85 31.98
N GLN A 23 20.66 15.00 32.53
CA GLN A 23 19.80 15.82 33.39
C GLN A 23 19.06 16.90 32.61
N ASP A 24 19.57 17.27 31.45
CA ASP A 24 19.07 18.39 30.66
C ASP A 24 18.18 17.90 29.51
N GLU A 25 17.05 18.58 29.28
CA GLU A 25 16.26 18.43 28.07
C GLU A 25 16.92 19.20 26.90
N PRO A 26 16.92 18.70 25.64
CA PRO A 26 16.16 17.51 25.16
C PRO A 26 16.91 16.17 25.22
N GLU A 27 18.15 16.16 25.73
CA GLU A 27 19.00 14.97 25.75
C GLU A 27 18.42 13.85 26.64
N TYR A 28 17.80 14.20 27.76
CA TYR A 28 17.08 13.27 28.64
C TYR A 28 16.01 12.49 27.86
N SER A 29 15.12 13.19 27.19
CA SER A 29 14.04 12.58 26.39
C SER A 29 14.55 11.73 25.24
N ALA A 30 15.65 12.11 24.63
CA ALA A 30 16.30 11.33 23.55
C ALA A 30 16.89 10.02 24.10
N ALA A 31 17.63 10.08 25.23
CA ALA A 31 18.23 8.92 25.86
C ALA A 31 17.17 7.93 26.38
N VAL A 32 16.11 8.42 27.00
CA VAL A 32 14.97 7.59 27.44
C VAL A 32 14.35 6.85 26.26
N ARG A 33 14.07 7.56 25.15
CA ARG A 33 13.49 6.96 23.96
C ARG A 33 14.37 5.87 23.38
N ASP A 34 15.66 6.15 23.19
CA ASP A 34 16.63 5.20 22.65
C ASP A 34 16.68 3.94 23.47
N ARG A 35 16.83 4.07 24.79
CA ARG A 35 16.91 2.91 25.70
C ARG A 35 15.63 2.08 25.77
N ILE A 36 14.46 2.69 25.70
CA ILE A 36 13.19 1.99 25.63
C ILE A 36 13.03 1.25 24.29
N ALA A 37 13.47 1.87 23.19
CA ALA A 37 13.32 1.29 21.85
C ALA A 37 14.33 0.15 21.60
N THR A 38 15.57 0.30 22.05
CA THR A 38 16.68 -0.59 21.67
C THR A 38 17.19 -1.47 22.83
N GLY A 39 16.89 -1.09 24.08
CA GLY A 39 17.40 -1.78 25.27
C GLY A 39 17.01 -3.27 25.33
N ARG A 40 17.98 -4.09 25.67
CA ARG A 40 17.82 -5.53 25.89
C ARG A 40 18.47 -5.91 27.24
N SER A 41 17.87 -6.83 27.96
CA SER A 41 18.49 -7.44 29.14
C SER A 41 18.63 -8.95 28.94
N PRO A 42 19.78 -9.55 29.27
CA PRO A 42 20.01 -10.98 29.14
C PRO A 42 19.19 -11.81 30.15
N ILE A 43 18.85 -11.22 31.28
CA ILE A 43 18.09 -11.85 32.35
C ILE A 43 17.01 -10.92 32.87
N PRO A 44 15.85 -11.44 33.29
CA PRO A 44 14.85 -10.66 34.01
C PRO A 44 15.41 -10.12 35.32
N ARG A 45 15.12 -8.85 35.62
CA ARG A 45 15.47 -8.18 36.89
C ARG A 45 14.26 -7.51 37.50
N SER A 46 14.32 -7.23 38.79
CA SER A 46 13.29 -6.48 39.51
C SER A 46 13.46 -4.98 39.26
N TRP A 47 13.23 -4.55 38.00
CA TRP A 47 13.45 -3.16 37.58
C TRP A 47 12.74 -2.11 38.43
N PRO A 48 11.48 -2.34 38.93
CA PRO A 48 10.84 -1.36 39.80
C PRO A 48 11.60 -1.15 41.13
N GLU A 49 12.11 -2.21 41.71
CA GLU A 49 12.88 -2.16 42.99
C GLU A 49 14.21 -1.42 42.77
N LEU A 50 14.94 -1.77 41.70
CA LEU A 50 16.20 -1.11 41.32
C LEU A 50 16.00 0.38 41.03
N ALA A 51 14.87 0.74 40.43
CA ALA A 51 14.54 2.16 40.11
C ALA A 51 14.27 2.95 41.42
N VAL A 52 13.67 2.31 42.44
CA VAL A 52 13.46 2.94 43.74
C VAL A 52 14.78 3.03 44.53
N GLU A 53 15.60 1.99 44.53
CA GLU A 53 16.92 1.99 45.17
C GLU A 53 17.85 3.05 44.57
N SER A 54 17.83 3.23 43.24
CA SER A 54 18.61 4.26 42.54
C SER A 54 18.03 5.68 42.68
N LYS A 55 16.90 5.85 43.37
CA LYS A 55 16.16 7.13 43.49
C LYS A 55 15.65 7.70 42.17
N PHE A 56 15.56 6.89 41.13
CA PHE A 56 14.91 7.27 39.89
C PHE A 56 13.39 7.39 40.06
N ALA A 57 12.79 6.51 40.87
CA ALA A 57 11.38 6.52 41.23
C ALA A 57 11.19 6.58 42.72
N GLY A 58 10.13 7.26 43.16
CA GLY A 58 9.78 7.36 44.59
C GLY A 58 9.09 6.12 45.13
N SER A 59 8.51 5.29 44.26
CA SER A 59 7.82 4.05 44.54
C SER A 59 7.74 3.15 43.31
N THR A 60 7.36 1.89 43.49
CA THR A 60 7.04 0.98 42.40
C THR A 60 5.93 1.52 41.49
N ALA A 61 4.92 2.17 42.03
CA ALA A 61 3.86 2.80 41.25
C ALA A 61 4.42 3.96 40.39
N ASP A 62 5.23 4.85 40.96
CA ASP A 62 5.89 5.94 40.26
C ASP A 62 6.80 5.42 39.14
N TYR A 63 7.48 4.28 39.33
CA TYR A 63 8.24 3.63 38.29
C TYR A 63 7.36 3.24 37.08
N TYR A 64 6.22 2.60 37.33
CA TYR A 64 5.31 2.20 36.27
C TYR A 64 4.67 3.40 35.54
N ASP A 65 4.35 4.48 36.26
CA ASP A 65 3.87 5.72 35.63
C ASP A 65 4.92 6.32 34.71
N ARG A 66 6.18 6.38 35.13
CA ARG A 66 7.30 6.85 34.29
C ARG A 66 7.55 5.94 33.11
N LEU A 67 7.52 4.62 33.29
CA LEU A 67 7.67 3.65 32.22
C LEU A 67 6.54 3.79 31.19
N HIS A 68 5.30 3.94 31.65
CA HIS A 68 4.15 4.16 30.79
C HIS A 68 4.29 5.46 29.97
N ALA A 69 4.66 6.56 30.61
CA ALA A 69 4.90 7.82 29.94
C ALA A 69 6.02 7.72 28.88
N ALA A 70 7.15 7.09 29.22
CA ALA A 70 8.28 6.89 28.34
C ALA A 70 7.91 5.99 27.14
N THR A 71 7.26 4.86 27.38
CA THR A 71 6.82 3.92 26.31
C THR A 71 5.80 4.59 25.38
N THR A 72 4.86 5.34 25.94
CA THR A 72 3.87 6.09 25.15
C THR A 72 4.54 7.15 24.26
N ALA A 73 5.54 7.86 24.80
CA ALA A 73 6.30 8.86 24.03
C ALA A 73 7.10 8.23 22.88
N VAL A 74 7.76 7.09 23.13
CA VAL A 74 8.47 6.31 22.11
C VAL A 74 7.51 5.86 21.03
N THR A 75 6.42 5.20 21.42
CA THR A 75 5.41 4.69 20.48
C THR A 75 4.84 5.80 19.59
N ARG A 76 4.45 6.93 20.19
CA ARG A 76 3.95 8.09 19.43
C ARG A 76 4.97 8.62 18.44
N LYS A 77 6.25 8.66 18.79
CA LYS A 77 7.31 9.10 17.87
C LYS A 77 7.48 8.10 16.72
N THR A 78 7.60 6.81 17.04
CA THR A 78 7.74 5.75 16.04
C THR A 78 6.57 5.71 15.06
N VAL A 79 5.33 5.84 15.56
CA VAL A 79 4.13 5.91 14.71
C VAL A 79 4.21 7.12 13.80
N ARG A 80 4.56 8.32 14.33
CA ARG A 80 4.68 9.53 13.50
C ARG A 80 5.76 9.42 12.44
N GLU A 81 6.90 8.81 12.75
CA GLU A 81 7.99 8.57 11.80
C GLU A 81 7.53 7.60 10.72
N ARG A 82 6.83 6.51 11.10
CA ARG A 82 6.27 5.55 10.16
C ARG A 82 5.20 6.14 9.24
N GLU A 83 4.30 6.95 9.80
CA GLU A 83 3.25 7.63 9.02
C GLU A 83 3.81 8.70 8.06
N ARG A 84 5.01 9.24 8.35
CA ARG A 84 5.70 10.19 7.48
C ARG A 84 6.60 9.52 6.44
N ALA A 85 6.79 8.22 6.50
CA ALA A 85 7.59 7.50 5.51
C ALA A 85 6.93 7.59 4.13
N ASP A 86 7.75 7.67 3.09
CA ASP A 86 7.28 7.93 1.72
C ASP A 86 6.30 6.86 1.22
N ASP A 87 6.49 5.60 1.61
CA ASP A 87 5.55 4.53 1.27
C ASP A 87 4.20 4.67 1.99
N ALA A 88 4.18 5.23 3.22
CA ALA A 88 2.94 5.54 3.92
C ALA A 88 2.21 6.71 3.24
N GLN A 89 2.93 7.75 2.80
CA GLN A 89 2.34 8.85 2.03
C GLN A 89 1.77 8.36 0.69
N LEU A 90 2.46 7.45 0.02
CA LEU A 90 1.97 6.81 -1.21
C LEU A 90 0.67 6.02 -0.95
N ILE A 91 0.57 5.30 0.17
CA ILE A 91 -0.65 4.60 0.58
C ILE A 91 -1.81 5.58 0.82
N HIS A 92 -1.56 6.73 1.48
CA HIS A 92 -2.58 7.74 1.68
C HIS A 92 -3.06 8.33 0.34
N ALA A 93 -2.13 8.65 -0.58
CA ALA A 93 -2.46 9.20 -1.88
C ALA A 93 -3.35 8.25 -2.69
N VAL A 94 -3.00 6.96 -2.80
CA VAL A 94 -3.79 6.01 -3.59
C VAL A 94 -5.16 5.73 -2.99
N ARG A 95 -5.27 5.69 -1.66
CA ARG A 95 -6.58 5.52 -1.00
C ARG A 95 -7.48 6.74 -1.19
N ALA A 96 -6.90 7.94 -1.07
CA ALA A 96 -7.64 9.18 -1.31
C ALA A 96 -8.10 9.27 -2.78
N MET A 97 -7.25 8.88 -3.73
CA MET A 97 -7.59 8.83 -5.16
C MET A 97 -8.78 7.89 -5.42
N ASP A 98 -8.74 6.67 -4.88
CA ASP A 98 -9.83 5.69 -5.01
C ASP A 98 -11.13 6.18 -4.36
N ASP A 99 -11.06 6.87 -3.22
CA ASP A 99 -12.20 7.45 -2.52
C ASP A 99 -12.79 8.64 -3.31
N CYS A 100 -11.96 9.51 -3.87
CA CYS A 100 -12.40 10.61 -4.73
C CYS A 100 -13.10 10.08 -5.99
N GLU A 101 -12.52 9.09 -6.67
CA GLU A 101 -13.10 8.46 -7.87
C GLU A 101 -14.47 7.86 -7.57
N ARG A 102 -14.57 7.04 -6.52
CA ARG A 102 -15.83 6.40 -6.13
C ARG A 102 -16.89 7.44 -5.77
N THR A 103 -16.53 8.42 -4.94
CA THR A 103 -17.47 9.45 -4.47
C THR A 103 -17.91 10.35 -5.62
N ALA A 104 -17.00 10.74 -6.52
CA ALA A 104 -17.32 11.52 -7.70
C ALA A 104 -18.35 10.79 -8.59
N ASN A 105 -18.15 9.49 -8.85
CA ASN A 105 -19.07 8.69 -9.64
C ASN A 105 -20.45 8.56 -8.98
N GLU A 106 -20.51 8.26 -7.68
CA GLU A 106 -21.77 8.16 -6.93
C GLU A 106 -22.55 9.48 -6.92
N LEU A 107 -21.85 10.61 -6.70
CA LEU A 107 -22.46 11.94 -6.72
C LEU A 107 -22.83 12.39 -8.14
N ALA A 108 -22.08 11.98 -9.17
CA ALA A 108 -22.38 12.28 -10.56
C ALA A 108 -23.74 11.67 -11.00
N GLU A 109 -24.03 10.42 -10.59
CA GLU A 109 -25.32 9.79 -10.82
C GLU A 109 -26.46 10.60 -10.16
N ARG A 110 -26.27 11.00 -8.91
CA ARG A 110 -27.24 11.82 -8.17
C ARG A 110 -27.42 13.20 -8.78
N ALA A 111 -26.33 13.84 -9.19
CA ALA A 111 -26.36 15.15 -9.86
C ALA A 111 -27.09 15.08 -11.21
N ALA A 112 -26.85 14.02 -11.99
CA ALA A 112 -27.50 13.80 -13.27
C ALA A 112 -29.01 13.58 -13.12
N GLU A 113 -29.44 12.77 -12.12
CA GLU A 113 -30.85 12.55 -11.81
C GLU A 113 -31.54 13.87 -11.44
N TRP A 114 -30.93 14.66 -10.55
CA TRP A 114 -31.49 15.93 -10.12
C TRP A 114 -31.50 16.98 -11.25
N ALA A 115 -30.38 17.13 -11.94
CA ALA A 115 -30.25 18.08 -13.06
C ALA A 115 -31.24 17.74 -14.19
N GLY A 116 -31.48 16.47 -14.47
CA GLY A 116 -32.46 16.00 -15.48
C GLY A 116 -33.90 16.40 -15.18
N SER A 117 -34.23 16.71 -13.90
CA SER A 117 -35.53 17.23 -13.54
C SER A 117 -35.67 18.77 -13.67
N LEU A 118 -34.53 19.47 -13.84
CA LEU A 118 -34.48 20.93 -13.83
C LEU A 118 -34.03 21.52 -15.17
N PHE A 119 -33.25 20.78 -15.91
CA PHE A 119 -32.61 21.26 -17.13
C PHE A 119 -32.87 20.30 -18.30
N ASP A 120 -33.03 20.86 -19.48
CA ASP A 120 -33.04 20.08 -20.70
C ASP A 120 -31.62 19.59 -21.07
N GLU A 121 -31.55 18.43 -21.73
CA GLU A 121 -30.30 17.86 -22.29
C GLU A 121 -29.17 17.65 -21.26
N THR A 122 -29.47 16.97 -20.17
CA THR A 122 -28.45 16.55 -19.20
C THR A 122 -27.83 15.20 -19.60
N LYS A 123 -26.51 15.06 -19.35
CA LYS A 123 -25.78 13.81 -19.58
C LYS A 123 -25.41 13.16 -18.24
N PRO A 124 -25.32 11.83 -18.18
CA PRO A 124 -24.84 11.13 -16.98
C PRO A 124 -23.31 11.27 -16.83
N GLY A 125 -22.83 10.95 -15.60
CA GLY A 125 -21.41 10.87 -15.29
C GLY A 125 -20.75 12.22 -15.05
N ILE A 126 -19.42 12.19 -14.86
CA ILE A 126 -18.60 13.36 -14.50
C ILE A 126 -18.66 14.43 -15.58
N GLU A 127 -18.65 14.07 -16.87
CA GLU A 127 -18.77 15.02 -17.99
C GLU A 127 -20.13 15.73 -18.01
N GLY A 128 -21.20 15.01 -17.64
CA GLY A 128 -22.52 15.61 -17.46
C GLY A 128 -22.54 16.59 -16.30
N ALA A 129 -21.93 16.23 -15.18
CA ALA A 129 -21.79 17.11 -14.02
C ALA A 129 -20.99 18.38 -14.38
N ARG A 130 -19.92 18.27 -15.17
CA ARG A 130 -19.12 19.41 -15.65
C ARG A 130 -20.00 20.40 -16.44
N ALA A 131 -20.81 19.88 -17.37
CA ALA A 131 -21.71 20.71 -18.14
C ALA A 131 -22.81 21.37 -17.28
N VAL A 132 -23.28 20.71 -16.22
CA VAL A 132 -24.25 21.31 -15.28
C VAL A 132 -23.57 22.35 -14.38
N ALA A 133 -22.34 22.15 -13.94
CA ALA A 133 -21.59 23.09 -13.11
C ALA A 133 -21.34 24.46 -13.80
N GLU A 134 -21.30 24.49 -15.13
CA GLU A 134 -21.12 25.69 -15.95
C GLU A 134 -22.43 26.48 -16.17
N ARG A 135 -23.61 25.95 -15.76
CA ARG A 135 -24.88 26.64 -15.95
C ARG A 135 -25.12 27.77 -14.97
N GLU A 136 -25.77 28.83 -15.43
CA GLU A 136 -26.26 29.91 -14.57
C GLU A 136 -27.62 29.51 -13.97
N PRO A 137 -27.73 29.39 -12.63
CA PRO A 137 -29.01 28.98 -12.00
C PRO A 137 -29.98 30.17 -11.91
N GLU A 138 -31.22 29.95 -12.29
CA GLU A 138 -32.29 30.95 -12.23
C GLU A 138 -32.97 31.03 -10.85
N ASN A 139 -32.90 29.96 -10.05
CA ASN A 139 -33.54 29.84 -8.76
C ASN A 139 -32.69 29.08 -7.73
N ASP A 140 -33.16 29.01 -6.47
CA ASP A 140 -32.43 28.36 -5.37
C ASP A 140 -32.28 26.84 -5.55
N VAL A 141 -33.22 26.17 -6.20
CA VAL A 141 -33.17 24.72 -6.45
C VAL A 141 -32.09 24.41 -7.48
N GLU A 142 -32.09 25.15 -8.59
CA GLU A 142 -31.07 25.03 -9.61
C GLU A 142 -29.66 25.33 -9.06
N ARG A 143 -29.56 26.39 -8.20
CA ARG A 143 -28.29 26.72 -7.53
C ARG A 143 -27.77 25.55 -6.70
N ARG A 144 -28.62 24.76 -6.06
CA ARG A 144 -28.21 23.55 -5.31
C ARG A 144 -27.75 22.44 -6.24
N ALA A 145 -28.44 22.22 -7.37
CA ALA A 145 -28.04 21.23 -8.37
C ALA A 145 -26.67 21.57 -9.01
N VAL A 146 -26.49 22.83 -9.41
CA VAL A 146 -25.21 23.35 -9.92
C VAL A 146 -24.09 23.21 -8.87
N SER A 147 -24.37 23.56 -7.60
CA SER A 147 -23.42 23.40 -6.51
C SER A 147 -23.02 21.95 -6.28
N LEU A 148 -23.95 20.98 -6.39
CA LEU A 148 -23.64 19.56 -6.30
C LEU A 148 -22.76 19.12 -7.47
N ALA A 149 -23.10 19.52 -8.68
CA ALA A 149 -22.32 19.21 -9.88
C ALA A 149 -20.88 19.77 -9.79
N THR A 150 -20.72 20.97 -9.23
CA THR A 150 -19.38 21.56 -8.96
C THR A 150 -18.58 20.66 -8.01
N ARG A 151 -19.20 20.08 -6.95
CA ARG A 151 -18.48 19.16 -6.04
C ARG A 151 -18.04 17.86 -6.72
N VAL A 152 -18.81 17.37 -7.70
CA VAL A 152 -18.40 16.25 -8.52
C VAL A 152 -17.14 16.58 -9.32
N VAL A 153 -17.11 17.78 -9.93
CA VAL A 153 -15.95 18.24 -10.69
C VAL A 153 -14.72 18.41 -9.78
N ASP A 154 -14.88 19.06 -8.61
CA ASP A 154 -13.82 19.25 -7.63
C ASP A 154 -13.20 17.88 -7.22
N LEU A 155 -14.02 16.86 -6.97
CA LEU A 155 -13.54 15.51 -6.62
C LEU A 155 -12.83 14.82 -7.79
N ALA A 156 -13.30 15.01 -9.02
CA ALA A 156 -12.66 14.44 -10.19
C ALA A 156 -11.28 15.09 -10.45
N GLU A 157 -11.17 16.39 -10.24
CA GLU A 157 -9.91 17.13 -10.35
C GLU A 157 -8.92 16.72 -9.25
N GLU A 158 -9.37 16.59 -8.00
CA GLU A 158 -8.55 16.08 -6.89
C GLU A 158 -8.04 14.66 -7.17
N ARG A 159 -8.88 13.79 -7.77
CA ARG A 159 -8.46 12.44 -8.20
C ARG A 159 -7.31 12.51 -9.22
N ASP A 160 -7.39 13.43 -10.19
CA ASP A 160 -6.35 13.60 -11.19
C ASP A 160 -5.04 14.13 -10.57
N GLU A 161 -5.10 15.11 -9.66
CA GLU A 161 -3.94 15.63 -8.93
C GLU A 161 -3.28 14.56 -8.04
N LEU A 162 -4.09 13.69 -7.42
CA LEU A 162 -3.59 12.55 -6.65
C LEU A 162 -2.92 11.52 -7.56
N ALA A 163 -3.45 11.26 -8.76
CA ALA A 163 -2.81 10.38 -9.74
C ALA A 163 -1.43 10.92 -10.16
N GLU A 164 -1.30 12.21 -10.45
CA GLU A 164 -0.01 12.85 -10.74
C GLU A 164 0.96 12.77 -9.54
N THR A 165 0.44 12.85 -8.33
CA THR A 165 1.25 12.70 -7.12
C THR A 165 1.76 11.27 -6.98
N ILE A 166 0.93 10.27 -7.27
CA ILE A 166 1.32 8.85 -7.27
C ILE A 166 2.38 8.60 -8.36
N ASP A 167 2.22 9.17 -9.55
CA ASP A 167 3.18 9.04 -10.65
C ASP A 167 4.59 9.55 -10.27
N ARG A 168 4.66 10.55 -9.40
CA ARG A 168 5.94 11.08 -8.88
C ARG A 168 6.48 10.27 -7.71
N LEU A 169 5.61 9.86 -6.77
CA LEU A 169 6.03 9.20 -5.53
C LEU A 169 6.37 7.71 -5.75
N ALA A 170 5.60 6.98 -6.54
CA ALA A 170 5.80 5.54 -6.69
C ALA A 170 7.19 5.16 -7.22
N PRO A 171 7.76 5.83 -8.24
CA PRO A 171 9.14 5.57 -8.67
C PRO A 171 10.21 5.97 -7.63
N ALA A 172 9.93 6.95 -6.77
CA ALA A 172 10.83 7.34 -5.70
C ALA A 172 10.85 6.30 -4.55
N VAL A 173 9.69 5.71 -4.26
CA VAL A 173 9.51 4.69 -3.20
C VAL A 173 9.97 3.31 -3.65
N ALA A 174 9.60 2.91 -4.86
CA ALA A 174 9.81 1.55 -5.37
C ALA A 174 10.10 1.57 -6.89
N PRO A 175 11.32 1.97 -7.30
CA PRO A 175 11.66 2.21 -8.70
C PRO A 175 11.48 0.99 -9.61
N ASN A 176 11.91 -0.20 -9.17
CA ASN A 176 11.77 -1.43 -9.97
C ASN A 176 10.32 -1.88 -10.07
N LEU A 177 9.57 -1.77 -8.98
CA LEU A 177 8.16 -2.13 -8.93
C LEU A 177 7.33 -1.18 -9.80
N ALA A 178 7.57 0.13 -9.70
CA ALA A 178 6.87 1.15 -10.47
C ALA A 178 7.18 1.07 -11.97
N GLU A 179 8.43 0.77 -12.36
CA GLU A 179 8.81 0.54 -13.76
C GLU A 179 8.09 -0.69 -14.35
N MET A 180 7.94 -1.74 -13.56
CA MET A 180 7.36 -3.01 -14.01
C MET A 180 5.84 -3.00 -14.03
N ALA A 181 5.20 -2.45 -12.99
CA ALA A 181 3.75 -2.47 -12.81
C ALA A 181 3.05 -1.21 -13.35
N GLY A 182 3.80 -0.15 -13.55
CA GLY A 182 3.28 1.21 -13.62
C GLY A 182 3.06 1.80 -12.21
N PRO A 183 3.16 3.14 -12.06
CA PRO A 183 3.12 3.81 -10.76
C PRO A 183 1.86 3.50 -9.96
N GLU A 184 0.69 3.57 -10.59
CA GLU A 184 -0.61 3.35 -9.93
C GLU A 184 -0.76 1.92 -9.41
N LEU A 185 -0.47 0.90 -10.22
CA LEU A 185 -0.57 -0.49 -9.78
C LEU A 185 0.48 -0.80 -8.70
N ALA A 186 1.69 -0.24 -8.80
CA ALA A 186 2.71 -0.36 -7.77
C ALA A 186 2.22 0.22 -6.43
N ALA A 187 1.63 1.42 -6.44
CA ALA A 187 1.05 2.06 -5.27
C ALA A 187 -0.08 1.23 -4.66
N ARG A 188 -0.98 0.70 -5.48
CA ARG A 188 -2.09 -0.18 -5.03
C ARG A 188 -1.58 -1.48 -4.41
N LEU A 189 -0.54 -2.10 -4.98
CA LEU A 189 0.09 -3.30 -4.40
C LEU A 189 0.72 -3.01 -3.04
N ILE A 190 1.43 -1.88 -2.91
CA ILE A 190 2.01 -1.42 -1.65
C ILE A 190 0.91 -1.15 -0.62
N ALA A 191 -0.18 -0.48 -1.01
CA ALA A 191 -1.30 -0.15 -0.14
C ALA A 191 -2.04 -1.40 0.38
N LEU A 192 -2.34 -2.36 -0.51
CA LEU A 192 -3.00 -3.62 -0.15
C LEU A 192 -2.10 -4.52 0.71
N ALA A 193 -0.79 -4.45 0.53
CA ALA A 193 0.16 -5.19 1.35
C ALA A 193 0.37 -4.57 2.75
N GLY A 194 0.07 -3.28 2.93
CA GLY A 194 0.31 -2.52 4.14
C GLY A 194 1.72 -1.93 4.24
N GLY A 195 2.35 -1.63 3.09
CA GLY A 195 3.66 -1.01 2.94
C GLY A 195 4.63 -1.83 2.09
N LEU A 196 5.71 -1.18 1.64
CA LEU A 196 6.72 -1.80 0.78
C LEU A 196 7.42 -2.98 1.48
N GLU A 197 7.79 -2.83 2.75
CA GLU A 197 8.38 -3.90 3.57
C GLU A 197 7.47 -5.13 3.64
N SER A 198 6.18 -4.91 3.89
CA SER A 198 5.19 -5.99 3.95
C SER A 198 5.02 -6.67 2.60
N LEU A 199 5.01 -5.92 1.50
CA LEU A 199 4.93 -6.45 0.14
C LEU A 199 6.15 -7.31 -0.19
N ALA A 200 7.35 -6.83 0.12
CA ALA A 200 8.62 -7.54 -0.11
C ALA A 200 8.70 -8.90 0.61
N LYS A 201 8.02 -9.01 1.76
CA LYS A 201 7.97 -10.24 2.57
C LYS A 201 6.91 -11.24 2.09
N LYS A 202 5.96 -10.82 1.23
CA LYS A 202 4.90 -11.72 0.74
C LYS A 202 5.43 -12.76 -0.24
N PRO A 203 4.88 -13.99 -0.21
CA PRO A 203 5.08 -14.98 -1.28
C PRO A 203 4.46 -14.48 -2.60
N SER A 204 5.05 -14.83 -3.74
CA SER A 204 4.53 -14.45 -5.06
C SER A 204 3.10 -14.95 -5.32
N GLY A 205 2.72 -16.10 -4.78
CA GLY A 205 1.35 -16.59 -4.86
C GLY A 205 0.34 -15.70 -4.14
N THR A 206 0.74 -15.03 -3.04
CA THR A 206 -0.09 -14.04 -2.36
C THR A 206 -0.19 -12.76 -3.19
N VAL A 207 0.93 -12.29 -3.76
CA VAL A 207 0.93 -11.11 -4.65
C VAL A 207 0.06 -11.36 -5.88
N GLN A 208 0.03 -12.60 -6.40
CA GLN A 208 -0.80 -12.98 -7.55
C GLN A 208 -2.29 -12.72 -7.33
N VAL A 209 -2.80 -12.94 -6.12
CA VAL A 209 -4.24 -12.84 -5.77
C VAL A 209 -4.56 -11.66 -4.85
N LEU A 210 -3.62 -10.78 -4.62
CA LEU A 210 -3.80 -9.59 -3.77
C LEU A 210 -4.93 -8.72 -4.36
N GLY A 211 -5.88 -8.30 -3.51
CA GLY A 211 -7.11 -7.61 -3.93
C GLY A 211 -8.24 -8.53 -4.43
N ALA A 212 -8.08 -9.86 -4.28
CA ALA A 212 -9.14 -10.85 -4.56
C ALA A 212 -9.49 -11.66 -3.29
N GLU A 213 -9.44 -11.02 -2.13
CA GLU A 213 -9.63 -11.67 -0.84
C GLU A 213 -10.99 -12.35 -0.72
N ASP A 214 -12.06 -11.73 -1.18
CA ASP A 214 -13.43 -12.29 -1.15
C ASP A 214 -13.53 -13.55 -2.01
N ALA A 215 -12.93 -13.53 -3.21
CA ALA A 215 -12.90 -14.71 -4.09
C ALA A 215 -12.06 -15.84 -3.48
N LEU A 216 -10.96 -15.49 -2.80
CA LEU A 216 -10.12 -16.44 -2.09
C LEU A 216 -10.88 -17.07 -0.90
N PHE A 217 -11.60 -16.28 -0.11
CA PHE A 217 -12.46 -16.78 0.96
C PHE A 217 -13.60 -17.69 0.45
N ALA A 218 -14.21 -17.33 -0.67
CA ALA A 218 -15.21 -18.17 -1.32
C ALA A 218 -14.61 -19.52 -1.75
N HIS A 219 -13.39 -19.53 -2.28
CA HIS A 219 -12.66 -20.74 -2.64
C HIS A 219 -12.32 -21.60 -1.41
N LEU A 220 -11.74 -21.02 -0.38
CA LEU A 220 -11.39 -21.74 0.86
C LEU A 220 -12.61 -22.33 1.57
N SER A 221 -13.79 -21.74 1.38
CA SER A 221 -15.07 -22.25 1.87
C SER A 221 -15.73 -23.26 0.92
N GLY A 222 -15.07 -23.66 -0.18
CA GLY A 222 -15.59 -24.58 -1.18
C GLY A 222 -16.72 -24.04 -2.05
N ARG A 223 -16.95 -22.72 -2.05
CA ARG A 223 -18.06 -22.07 -2.78
C ARG A 223 -17.69 -21.59 -4.18
N ALA A 224 -16.40 -21.48 -4.49
CA ALA A 224 -15.92 -20.97 -5.77
C ALA A 224 -14.55 -21.59 -6.15
N PRO A 225 -14.19 -21.60 -7.44
CA PRO A 225 -12.84 -21.97 -7.86
C PRO A 225 -11.79 -20.99 -7.33
N SER A 226 -10.52 -21.42 -7.28
CA SER A 226 -9.41 -20.56 -6.85
C SER A 226 -9.25 -19.35 -7.79
N PRO A 227 -9.10 -18.12 -7.26
CA PRO A 227 -8.84 -16.96 -8.11
C PRO A 227 -7.52 -17.11 -8.85
N LYS A 228 -7.51 -16.84 -10.16
CA LYS A 228 -6.32 -16.89 -11.00
C LYS A 228 -5.44 -15.64 -10.84
N HIS A 229 -6.03 -14.52 -10.47
CA HIS A 229 -5.40 -13.21 -10.30
C HIS A 229 -6.22 -12.32 -9.37
N GLY A 230 -5.58 -11.33 -8.78
CA GLY A 230 -6.21 -10.23 -8.06
C GLY A 230 -6.06 -8.93 -8.85
N ILE A 231 -5.63 -7.85 -8.17
CA ILE A 231 -5.52 -6.52 -8.77
C ILE A 231 -4.54 -6.46 -9.96
N ILE A 232 -3.57 -7.37 -10.04
CA ILE A 232 -2.62 -7.46 -11.16
C ILE A 232 -3.30 -7.77 -12.51
N TYR A 233 -4.60 -8.09 -12.51
CA TYR A 233 -5.37 -8.27 -13.75
C TYR A 233 -5.40 -7.02 -14.63
N VAL A 234 -5.34 -5.82 -14.04
CA VAL A 234 -5.33 -4.56 -14.80
C VAL A 234 -4.08 -4.42 -15.68
N HIS A 235 -2.99 -5.11 -15.35
CA HIS A 235 -1.74 -5.08 -16.09
C HIS A 235 -1.90 -5.68 -17.48
N GLU A 236 -1.32 -5.04 -18.51
CA GLU A 236 -1.43 -5.45 -19.92
C GLU A 236 -0.98 -6.90 -20.18
N TYR A 237 0.01 -7.39 -19.45
CA TYR A 237 0.50 -8.77 -19.56
C TYR A 237 -0.52 -9.81 -19.14
N VAL A 238 -1.46 -9.48 -18.26
CA VAL A 238 -2.54 -10.38 -17.85
C VAL A 238 -3.79 -10.14 -18.69
N ARG A 239 -4.21 -8.87 -18.79
CA ARG A 239 -5.45 -8.50 -19.48
C ARG A 239 -5.43 -8.88 -20.96
N ASN A 240 -4.29 -8.67 -21.64
CA ASN A 240 -4.12 -8.93 -23.07
C ASN A 240 -3.62 -10.36 -23.37
N THR A 241 -3.64 -11.26 -22.37
CA THR A 241 -3.35 -12.68 -22.56
C THR A 241 -4.68 -13.47 -22.63
N ARG A 242 -4.72 -14.54 -23.43
CA ARG A 242 -5.89 -15.39 -23.60
C ARG A 242 -6.41 -15.88 -22.25
N PRO A 243 -7.74 -16.04 -22.05
CA PRO A 243 -8.34 -16.42 -20.78
C PRO A 243 -7.76 -17.67 -20.13
N GLU A 244 -7.42 -18.69 -20.93
CA GLU A 244 -6.81 -19.97 -20.51
C GLU A 244 -5.40 -19.75 -19.94
N ASP A 245 -4.59 -18.84 -20.55
CA ASP A 245 -3.21 -18.56 -20.17
C ASP A 245 -3.05 -17.47 -19.11
N ARG A 246 -4.13 -16.75 -18.75
CA ARG A 246 -4.08 -15.66 -17.75
C ARG A 246 -3.53 -16.11 -16.41
N GLY A 247 -3.79 -17.34 -15.99
CA GLY A 247 -3.21 -17.88 -14.76
C GLY A 247 -1.69 -18.02 -14.80
N SER A 248 -1.13 -18.43 -15.96
CA SER A 248 0.31 -18.52 -16.18
C SER A 248 0.96 -17.16 -16.28
N ALA A 249 0.31 -16.21 -16.98
CA ALA A 249 0.75 -14.82 -17.08
C ALA A 249 0.75 -14.13 -15.72
N SER A 250 -0.32 -14.28 -14.92
CA SER A 250 -0.42 -13.73 -13.57
C SER A 250 0.66 -14.27 -12.64
N ARG A 251 0.98 -15.57 -12.73
CA ARG A 251 2.04 -16.18 -11.92
C ARG A 251 3.42 -15.64 -12.32
N ALA A 252 3.68 -15.47 -13.61
CA ALA A 252 4.95 -14.93 -14.10
C ALA A 252 5.12 -13.46 -13.66
N LEU A 253 4.08 -12.64 -13.86
CA LEU A 253 4.06 -11.24 -13.43
C LEU A 253 4.25 -11.11 -11.91
N ALA A 254 3.43 -11.81 -11.11
CA ALA A 254 3.52 -11.76 -9.65
C ALA A 254 4.89 -12.19 -9.12
N GLY A 255 5.52 -13.18 -9.74
CA GLY A 255 6.89 -13.59 -9.41
C GLY A 255 7.89 -12.46 -9.58
N LYS A 256 7.82 -11.71 -10.68
CA LYS A 256 8.72 -10.59 -10.96
C LYS A 256 8.40 -9.36 -10.12
N LEU A 257 7.11 -9.02 -9.93
CA LEU A 257 6.70 -7.94 -9.02
C LEU A 257 7.18 -8.18 -7.58
N THR A 258 7.12 -9.44 -7.11
CA THR A 258 7.66 -9.79 -5.79
C THR A 258 9.17 -9.59 -5.71
N LEU A 259 9.91 -9.93 -6.75
CA LEU A 259 11.37 -9.71 -6.81
C LEU A 259 11.68 -8.21 -6.87
N ALA A 260 10.95 -7.44 -7.68
CA ALA A 260 11.09 -5.98 -7.76
C ALA A 260 10.87 -5.34 -6.39
N ALA A 261 9.79 -5.67 -5.70
CA ALA A 261 9.49 -5.15 -4.35
C ALA A 261 10.60 -5.50 -3.34
N ARG A 262 11.19 -6.69 -3.42
CA ARG A 262 12.33 -7.08 -2.57
C ARG A 262 13.59 -6.27 -2.87
N VAL A 263 13.91 -6.09 -4.14
CA VAL A 263 15.06 -5.26 -4.55
C VAL A 263 14.87 -3.83 -4.06
N ASP A 264 13.69 -3.24 -4.26
CA ASP A 264 13.37 -1.90 -3.82
C ASP A 264 13.48 -1.74 -2.30
N HIS A 265 12.99 -2.73 -1.53
CA HIS A 265 13.04 -2.66 -0.08
C HIS A 265 14.43 -2.90 0.51
N TYR A 266 15.20 -3.88 0.00
CA TYR A 266 16.45 -4.32 0.63
C TYR A 266 17.71 -3.66 0.08
N SER A 267 17.74 -3.29 -1.21
CA SER A 267 18.91 -2.68 -1.84
C SER A 267 18.63 -1.30 -2.43
N GLY A 268 17.43 -1.04 -2.91
CA GLY A 268 17.09 0.19 -3.63
C GLY A 268 17.78 0.32 -5.01
N GLU A 269 18.52 -0.69 -5.45
CA GLU A 269 19.22 -0.68 -6.73
C GLU A 269 18.24 -0.91 -7.89
N ARG A 270 18.39 -0.14 -8.97
CA ARG A 270 17.63 -0.38 -10.19
C ARG A 270 18.16 -1.60 -10.95
N ARG A 271 17.27 -2.54 -11.33
CA ARG A 271 17.60 -3.80 -12.01
C ARG A 271 16.80 -3.96 -13.31
N GLU A 272 17.34 -3.47 -14.41
CA GLU A 272 16.73 -3.55 -15.74
C GLU A 272 16.50 -5.00 -16.21
N THR A 273 17.36 -5.92 -15.81
CA THR A 273 17.25 -7.35 -16.16
C THR A 273 15.93 -7.99 -15.72
N LEU A 274 15.33 -7.53 -14.61
CA LEU A 274 14.02 -8.06 -14.16
C LEU A 274 12.91 -7.83 -15.16
N HIS A 275 12.94 -6.68 -15.83
CA HIS A 275 11.94 -6.31 -16.85
C HIS A 275 12.15 -7.11 -18.14
N GLU A 276 13.40 -7.31 -18.56
CA GLU A 276 13.75 -8.10 -19.73
C GLU A 276 13.33 -9.56 -19.56
N GLU A 277 13.66 -10.17 -18.43
CA GLU A 277 13.29 -11.54 -18.10
C GLU A 277 11.75 -11.73 -18.03
N LEU A 278 10.99 -10.73 -17.55
CA LEU A 278 9.53 -10.79 -17.58
C LEU A 278 9.02 -10.75 -19.02
N ARG A 279 9.54 -9.86 -19.84
CA ARG A 279 9.16 -9.72 -21.26
C ARG A 279 9.37 -11.00 -22.04
N GLU A 280 10.53 -11.64 -21.89
CA GLU A 280 10.86 -12.92 -22.51
C GLU A 280 9.92 -14.05 -22.03
N ARG A 281 9.63 -14.07 -20.72
CA ARG A 281 8.71 -15.05 -20.15
C ARG A 281 7.29 -14.89 -20.69
N MET A 282 6.82 -13.64 -20.83
CA MET A 282 5.50 -13.34 -21.38
C MET A 282 5.41 -13.68 -22.87
N ALA A 283 6.47 -13.42 -23.64
CA ALA A 283 6.56 -13.86 -25.04
C ALA A 283 6.42 -15.39 -25.16
N THR A 284 7.11 -16.14 -24.29
CA THR A 284 7.02 -17.62 -24.25
C THR A 284 5.59 -18.10 -23.94
N ILE A 285 4.89 -17.44 -22.99
CA ILE A 285 3.51 -17.83 -22.62
C ILE A 285 2.56 -17.57 -23.79
N ARG A 286 2.69 -16.43 -24.47
CA ARG A 286 1.86 -16.07 -25.63
C ARG A 286 2.10 -16.96 -26.85
N ALA A 287 3.37 -17.36 -27.08
CA ALA A 287 3.73 -18.23 -28.20
C ALA A 287 3.20 -19.67 -28.07
N ARG A 288 3.12 -20.21 -26.83
CA ARG A 288 2.49 -21.52 -26.59
C ARG A 288 1.02 -21.52 -26.98
N GLY A 289 0.33 -20.44 -26.65
CA GLY A 289 -1.04 -20.27 -26.98
C GLY A 289 -1.35 -20.24 -28.47
N SER A 290 -0.53 -19.60 -29.30
CA SER A 290 -0.70 -19.63 -30.76
C SER A 290 -0.41 -20.99 -31.38
N ALA A 291 0.50 -21.78 -30.80
CA ALA A 291 0.79 -23.14 -31.27
C ALA A 291 -0.36 -24.13 -30.99
N ASP A 292 -1.07 -23.97 -29.87
CA ASP A 292 -2.23 -24.79 -29.53
C ASP A 292 -3.41 -24.49 -30.46
N ASP A 293 -3.64 -23.22 -30.86
CA ASP A 293 -4.68 -22.83 -31.82
C ASP A 293 -4.41 -23.36 -33.24
N GLU A 294 -3.12 -23.40 -33.66
CA GLU A 294 -2.74 -23.97 -34.95
C GLU A 294 -2.89 -25.48 -34.97
N ALA A 295 -2.74 -26.17 -33.85
CA ALA A 295 -2.92 -27.60 -33.73
C ALA A 295 -4.41 -28.01 -33.76
N ASP A 296 -5.27 -27.30 -33.04
CA ASP A 296 -6.73 -27.52 -33.02
C ASP A 296 -7.38 -27.17 -34.37
N GLY A 297 -6.91 -26.10 -35.03
CA GLY A 297 -7.41 -25.70 -36.36
C GLY A 297 -7.06 -26.68 -37.50
N ASN A 298 -6.07 -27.58 -37.28
CA ASN A 298 -5.65 -28.54 -38.29
C ASN A 298 -6.35 -29.93 -38.16
N GLU A 299 -7.05 -30.17 -37.04
CA GLU A 299 -7.83 -31.40 -36.85
C GLU A 299 -9.28 -31.30 -37.40
N GLU A 300 -9.84 -30.10 -37.57
CA GLU A 300 -11.17 -29.90 -38.16
C GLU A 300 -11.18 -29.93 -39.73
N GLY A 301 -10.01 -30.06 -40.37
CA GLY A 301 -9.88 -30.00 -41.84
C GLY A 301 -9.73 -31.34 -42.54
N THR A 302 -9.87 -32.51 -41.87
CA THR A 302 -9.59 -33.83 -42.48
C THR A 302 -10.77 -34.83 -42.48
N ASP A 303 -12.02 -34.36 -42.37
CA ASP A 303 -13.20 -35.20 -42.63
C ASP A 303 -14.03 -34.59 -43.78
N GLU A 304 -13.57 -34.84 -45.02
CA GLU A 304 -14.38 -34.89 -46.25
C GLU A 304 -13.99 -36.08 -47.10
#